data_cb6604d47fcfc6ceb981807ccb087514
#
_entry.id   cb6604d47fcfc6ceb981807ccb087514
#
_cell.length_a   1.000
_cell.length_b   1.000
_cell.length_c   1.000
_cell.angle_alpha   90.00
_cell.angle_beta   90.00
_cell.angle_gamma   90.00
#
_symmetry.space_group_name_H-M   'P 1'
#
loop_
_entity.id
_entity.type
_entity.pdbx_description
1 polymer ?
#
loop_
_entity_poly.entity_id
_entity_poly.type
_entity_poly.pdbx_seq_one_letter_code
_entity_poly.pdbx_strand_id
1 'polypeptide(L)'
;MRIFYLFSPLFFGGITLVEIKTPKTKLLHNDEVRNRVYPPHHELSSAVAQVQSNAFTWQIDGSQDPNNKEILADLQTIYPRPILVIGNTNQLTSDKHKKSFEIYRRSLKDPEIITFDELRERAAYILNNETEVQKVKQWSNV
;
A
#
# COMPACT_ATOMS: atom_id res chain seq x y z
N MET A 1 5.03 -4.99 -14.00
CA MET A 1 4.18 -5.29 -12.86
C MET A 1 4.96 -6.16 -11.89
N ARG A 2 5.14 -5.74 -10.66
CA ARG A 2 5.82 -6.56 -9.64
C ARG A 2 4.87 -6.69 -8.45
N ILE A 3 4.46 -7.91 -8.14
CA ILE A 3 3.71 -8.26 -6.95
C ILE A 3 4.72 -8.79 -5.94
N PHE A 4 4.72 -8.25 -4.73
CA PHE A 4 5.57 -8.72 -3.64
C PHE A 4 4.67 -9.27 -2.54
N TYR A 5 5.04 -10.43 -2.02
CA TYR A 5 4.43 -11.00 -0.84
C TYR A 5 5.34 -10.72 0.34
N LEU A 6 4.84 -9.97 1.32
CA LEU A 6 5.54 -9.69 2.56
C LEU A 6 4.88 -10.48 3.69
N PHE A 7 5.69 -11.26 4.40
CA PHE A 7 5.27 -11.95 5.61
C PHE A 7 5.54 -11.05 6.80
N SER A 8 4.51 -10.73 7.57
CA SER A 8 4.68 -9.98 8.81
C SER A 8 4.56 -10.93 10.00
N PRO A 9 5.64 -11.17 10.76
CA PRO A 9 5.59 -11.99 11.97
C PRO A 9 4.93 -11.28 13.15
N LEU A 10 4.60 -9.98 13.04
CA LEU A 10 4.26 -9.13 14.18
C LEU A 10 2.79 -9.16 14.60
N PHE A 11 1.86 -9.63 13.76
CA PHE A 11 0.45 -9.74 14.13
C PHE A 11 -0.19 -10.97 13.49
N PHE A 12 -0.27 -12.07 14.23
CA PHE A 12 -1.01 -13.30 13.85
C PHE A 12 -0.71 -13.85 12.45
N GLY A 13 0.51 -13.64 11.94
CA GLY A 13 0.96 -14.25 10.69
C GLY A 13 0.15 -13.89 9.44
N GLY A 14 -0.22 -12.64 9.27
CA GLY A 14 -0.96 -12.19 8.09
C GLY A 14 -0.08 -12.00 6.86
N ILE A 15 -0.64 -12.28 5.66
CA ILE A 15 0.00 -11.98 4.38
C ILE A 15 -0.34 -10.56 3.96
N THR A 16 0.68 -9.81 3.55
CA THR A 16 0.52 -8.51 2.88
C THR A 16 0.87 -8.65 1.41
N LEU A 17 -0.07 -8.30 0.56
CA LEU A 17 0.09 -8.28 -0.90
C LEU A 17 0.40 -6.86 -1.33
N VAL A 18 1.60 -6.62 -1.84
CA VAL A 18 2.02 -5.28 -2.27
C VAL A 18 2.13 -5.24 -3.79
N GLU A 19 1.37 -4.36 -4.41
CA GLU A 19 1.54 -4.03 -5.82
C GLU A 19 2.21 -2.67 -5.97
N ILE A 20 3.27 -2.62 -6.79
CA ILE A 20 4.04 -1.40 -7.04
C ILE A 20 3.89 -1.00 -8.49
N LYS A 21 3.37 0.19 -8.73
CA LYS A 21 3.31 0.86 -10.04
C LYS A 21 4.54 1.79 -10.19
N THR A 22 4.38 2.95 -10.78
CA THR A 22 5.46 3.92 -10.94
C THR A 22 5.12 5.25 -10.27
N PRO A 23 6.12 6.07 -9.88
CA PRO A 23 5.87 7.40 -9.35
C PRO A 23 5.18 8.34 -10.36
N LYS A 24 5.27 8.02 -11.65
CA LYS A 24 4.67 8.81 -12.76
C LYS A 24 3.24 8.40 -13.09
N THR A 25 2.75 7.28 -12.53
CA THR A 25 1.37 6.83 -12.76
C THR A 25 0.39 7.89 -12.27
N LYS A 26 -0.56 8.25 -13.11
CA LYS A 26 -1.50 9.34 -12.82
C LYS A 26 -2.49 8.95 -11.74
N LEU A 27 -2.70 9.86 -10.78
CA LEU A 27 -3.62 9.67 -9.65
C LEU A 27 -5.02 10.16 -9.98
N LEU A 28 -5.15 11.34 -10.56
CA LEU A 28 -6.43 11.98 -10.89
C LEU A 28 -6.46 12.44 -12.34
N HIS A 29 -7.66 12.63 -12.87
CA HIS A 29 -7.87 13.36 -14.11
C HIS A 29 -7.57 14.85 -13.91
N ASN A 30 -7.20 15.54 -15.00
CA ASN A 30 -6.92 16.97 -14.96
C ASN A 30 -8.20 17.83 -14.94
N ASP A 31 -9.32 17.26 -15.38
CA ASP A 31 -10.58 17.95 -15.51
C ASP A 31 -11.48 17.67 -14.30
N GLU A 32 -12.03 18.76 -13.73
CA GLU A 32 -13.00 18.64 -12.65
C GLU A 32 -14.38 18.26 -13.19
N VAL A 33 -15.10 17.45 -12.42
CA VAL A 33 -16.50 17.13 -12.65
C VAL A 33 -17.40 17.98 -11.76
N ARG A 34 -18.72 17.69 -11.74
CA ARG A 34 -19.67 18.40 -10.87
C ARG A 34 -19.15 18.46 -9.42
N ASN A 35 -19.45 19.56 -8.75
CA ASN A 35 -19.04 19.85 -7.36
C ASN A 35 -17.53 20.02 -7.16
N ARG A 36 -16.80 20.36 -8.20
CA ARG A 36 -15.36 20.66 -8.13
C ARG A 36 -14.52 19.49 -7.61
N VAL A 37 -14.87 18.28 -7.99
CA VAL A 37 -14.15 17.05 -7.66
C VAL A 37 -13.37 16.59 -8.89
N TYR A 38 -12.14 16.13 -8.66
CA TYR A 38 -11.32 15.50 -9.68
C TYR A 38 -11.46 13.98 -9.57
N PRO A 39 -11.98 13.30 -10.59
CA PRO A 39 -12.15 11.85 -10.52
C PRO A 39 -10.80 11.12 -10.56
N PRO A 40 -10.72 9.90 -10.00
CA PRO A 40 -9.53 9.08 -10.11
C PRO A 40 -9.21 8.79 -11.58
N HIS A 41 -7.93 8.88 -11.93
CA HIS A 41 -7.48 8.53 -13.27
C HIS A 41 -7.71 7.03 -13.54
N HIS A 42 -7.92 6.66 -14.80
CA HIS A 42 -8.16 5.26 -15.17
C HIS A 42 -6.99 4.34 -14.76
N GLU A 43 -5.74 4.84 -14.78
CA GLU A 43 -4.58 4.07 -14.31
C GLU A 43 -4.67 3.72 -12.82
N LEU A 44 -5.11 4.66 -11.99
CA LEU A 44 -5.32 4.42 -10.56
C LEU A 44 -6.47 3.44 -10.35
N SER A 45 -7.61 3.67 -10.98
CA SER A 45 -8.80 2.80 -10.83
C SER A 45 -8.52 1.38 -11.31
N SER A 46 -7.79 1.21 -12.41
CA SER A 46 -7.39 -0.11 -12.93
C SER A 46 -6.41 -0.80 -11.99
N ALA A 47 -5.47 -0.06 -11.40
CA ALA A 47 -4.53 -0.60 -10.43
C ALA A 47 -5.25 -1.10 -9.17
N VAL A 48 -6.22 -0.32 -8.65
CA VAL A 48 -7.06 -0.72 -7.52
C VAL A 48 -7.80 -2.03 -7.83
N ALA A 49 -8.51 -2.09 -8.96
CA ALA A 49 -9.25 -3.28 -9.36
C ALA A 49 -8.33 -4.50 -9.50
N GLN A 50 -7.12 -4.32 -10.02
CA GLN A 50 -6.13 -5.39 -10.16
C GLN A 50 -5.66 -5.93 -8.80
N VAL A 51 -5.34 -5.04 -7.84
CA VAL A 51 -4.91 -5.47 -6.49
C VAL A 51 -6.05 -6.20 -5.78
N GLN A 52 -7.28 -5.71 -5.90
CA GLN A 52 -8.46 -6.37 -5.33
C GLN A 52 -8.67 -7.77 -5.92
N SER A 53 -8.55 -7.90 -7.25
CA SER A 53 -8.64 -9.20 -7.93
C SER A 53 -7.53 -10.16 -7.47
N ASN A 54 -6.30 -9.67 -7.35
CA ASN A 54 -5.16 -10.47 -6.88
C ASN A 54 -5.35 -10.95 -5.43
N ALA A 55 -5.87 -10.09 -4.55
CA ALA A 55 -6.18 -10.46 -3.18
C ALA A 55 -7.27 -11.52 -3.09
N PHE A 56 -8.29 -11.42 -3.93
CA PHE A 56 -9.36 -12.41 -4.02
C PHE A 56 -8.84 -13.75 -4.56
N THR A 57 -8.04 -13.73 -5.62
CA THR A 57 -7.42 -14.94 -6.18
C THR A 57 -6.53 -15.62 -5.15
N TRP A 58 -5.74 -14.85 -4.40
CA TRP A 58 -4.92 -15.40 -3.32
C TRP A 58 -5.77 -16.11 -2.27
N GLN A 59 -6.89 -15.54 -1.87
CA GLN A 59 -7.77 -16.15 -0.87
C GLN A 59 -8.31 -17.51 -1.33
N ILE A 60 -8.60 -17.67 -2.63
CA ILE A 60 -9.18 -18.90 -3.17
C ILE A 60 -8.08 -19.93 -3.50
N ASP A 61 -7.09 -19.50 -4.28
CA ASP A 61 -6.13 -20.41 -4.92
C ASP A 61 -4.78 -20.44 -4.19
N GLY A 62 -4.29 -19.29 -3.75
CA GLY A 62 -2.95 -19.14 -3.18
C GLY A 62 -2.78 -19.86 -1.84
N SER A 63 -3.83 -19.92 -1.02
CA SER A 63 -3.83 -20.64 0.25
C SER A 63 -3.87 -22.16 0.08
N GLN A 64 -4.28 -22.65 -1.09
CA GLN A 64 -4.40 -24.08 -1.39
C GLN A 64 -3.22 -24.63 -2.21
N ASP A 65 -2.36 -23.75 -2.74
CA ASP A 65 -1.18 -24.15 -3.51
C ASP A 65 -0.21 -24.96 -2.62
N PRO A 66 0.14 -26.21 -3.01
CA PRO A 66 1.08 -27.05 -2.25
C PRO A 66 2.45 -26.39 -2.03
N ASN A 67 2.89 -25.53 -2.97
CA ASN A 67 4.17 -24.82 -2.86
C ASN A 67 4.15 -23.75 -1.76
N ASN A 68 2.98 -23.29 -1.36
CA ASN A 68 2.81 -22.30 -0.30
C ASN A 68 2.60 -22.94 1.07
N LYS A 69 2.37 -24.27 1.16
CA LYS A 69 2.05 -24.95 2.42
C LYS A 69 3.13 -24.84 3.47
N GLU A 70 4.41 -24.91 3.10
CA GLU A 70 5.51 -24.76 4.06
C GLU A 70 5.59 -23.33 4.60
N ILE A 71 5.34 -22.34 3.72
CA ILE A 71 5.36 -20.92 4.10
C ILE A 71 4.12 -20.55 4.93
N LEU A 72 3.00 -21.24 4.67
CA LEU A 72 1.69 -20.98 5.30
C LEU A 72 1.39 -21.88 6.49
N ALA A 73 2.26 -22.86 6.83
CA ALA A 73 2.01 -23.84 7.88
C ALA A 73 1.66 -23.19 9.24
N ASP A 74 2.22 -22.01 9.51
CA ASP A 74 1.98 -21.24 10.75
C ASP A 74 1.10 -20.00 10.54
N LEU A 75 0.56 -19.79 9.31
CA LEU A 75 -0.15 -18.58 8.95
C LEU A 75 -1.63 -18.88 8.70
N GLN A 76 -2.49 -18.50 9.63
CA GLN A 76 -3.94 -18.47 9.40
C GLN A 76 -4.31 -17.19 8.66
N THR A 77 -4.07 -17.14 7.35
CA THR A 77 -4.45 -15.98 6.55
C THR A 77 -5.86 -16.15 6.02
N ILE A 78 -6.79 -15.43 6.63
CA ILE A 78 -8.19 -15.41 6.17
C ILE A 78 -8.31 -14.55 4.91
N TYR A 79 -7.62 -13.40 4.88
CA TYR A 79 -7.60 -12.47 3.75
C TYR A 79 -6.28 -11.70 3.75
N PRO A 80 -5.57 -11.60 2.62
CA PRO A 80 -4.33 -10.84 2.57
C PRO A 80 -4.62 -9.34 2.71
N ARG A 81 -3.73 -8.60 3.35
CA ARG A 81 -3.79 -7.14 3.40
C ARG A 81 -3.24 -6.56 2.09
N PRO A 82 -4.08 -5.99 1.21
CA PRO A 82 -3.60 -5.44 -0.05
C PRO A 82 -3.11 -4.01 0.13
N ILE A 83 -1.91 -3.73 -0.41
CA ILE A 83 -1.30 -2.40 -0.45
C ILE A 83 -0.95 -2.06 -1.90
N LEU A 84 -1.29 -0.87 -2.35
CA LEU A 84 -0.95 -0.32 -3.66
C LEU A 84 0.00 0.86 -3.50
N VAL A 85 1.23 0.73 -4.01
CA VAL A 85 2.20 1.83 -4.10
C VAL A 85 2.13 2.43 -5.49
N ILE A 86 1.69 3.70 -5.61
CA ILE A 86 1.38 4.31 -6.90
C ILE A 86 1.50 5.83 -6.88
N GLY A 87 2.06 6.39 -7.95
CA GLY A 87 2.07 7.84 -8.15
C GLY A 87 2.90 8.61 -7.12
N ASN A 88 2.74 9.93 -7.13
CA ASN A 88 3.42 10.84 -6.24
C ASN A 88 2.50 12.03 -5.92
N THR A 89 2.49 12.53 -4.69
CA THR A 89 1.61 13.64 -4.27
C THR A 89 1.94 14.96 -4.95
N ASN A 90 3.11 15.12 -5.56
CA ASN A 90 3.44 16.32 -6.35
C ASN A 90 2.50 16.52 -7.56
N GLN A 91 1.76 15.50 -7.98
CA GLN A 91 0.71 15.61 -9.01
C GLN A 91 -0.52 16.35 -8.49
N LEU A 92 -0.69 16.45 -7.18
CA LEU A 92 -1.84 17.06 -6.52
C LEU A 92 -1.57 18.56 -6.30
N THR A 93 -1.65 19.35 -7.37
CA THR A 93 -1.18 20.74 -7.41
C THR A 93 -2.08 21.74 -6.68
N SER A 94 -3.28 21.35 -6.28
CA SER A 94 -4.21 22.20 -5.53
C SER A 94 -4.84 21.48 -4.36
N ASP A 95 -5.40 22.23 -3.41
CA ASP A 95 -6.13 21.65 -2.28
C ASP A 95 -7.35 20.83 -2.72
N LYS A 96 -7.95 21.20 -3.84
CA LYS A 96 -9.05 20.44 -4.44
C LYS A 96 -8.57 19.06 -4.93
N HIS A 97 -7.40 18.99 -5.59
CA HIS A 97 -6.79 17.71 -5.99
C HIS A 97 -6.50 16.86 -4.77
N LYS A 98 -5.83 17.42 -3.75
CA LYS A 98 -5.51 16.71 -2.52
C LYS A 98 -6.77 16.17 -1.86
N LYS A 99 -7.80 17.00 -1.70
CA LYS A 99 -9.09 16.59 -1.13
C LYS A 99 -9.76 15.49 -1.95
N SER A 100 -9.77 15.59 -3.26
CA SER A 100 -10.36 14.58 -4.15
C SER A 100 -9.66 13.24 -4.03
N PHE A 101 -8.33 13.24 -3.99
CA PHE A 101 -7.53 12.04 -3.78
C PHE A 101 -7.77 11.41 -2.42
N GLU A 102 -7.79 12.21 -1.34
CA GLU A 102 -8.08 11.74 0.01
C GLU A 102 -9.48 11.13 0.15
N ILE A 103 -10.49 11.77 -0.46
CA ILE A 103 -11.85 11.23 -0.47
C ILE A 103 -11.87 9.87 -1.18
N TYR A 104 -11.22 9.77 -2.33
CA TYR A 104 -11.19 8.52 -3.08
C TYR A 104 -10.50 7.41 -2.30
N ARG A 105 -9.25 7.61 -1.86
CA ARG A 105 -8.49 6.55 -1.18
C ARG A 105 -9.11 6.12 0.15
N ARG A 106 -9.77 7.05 0.87
CA ARG A 106 -10.45 6.72 2.13
C ARG A 106 -11.80 6.06 1.95
N SER A 107 -12.43 6.18 0.78
CA SER A 107 -13.68 5.48 0.47
C SER A 107 -13.48 3.99 0.19
N LEU A 108 -12.25 3.59 -0.10
CA LEU A 108 -11.90 2.19 -0.35
C LEU A 108 -11.64 1.46 0.97
N LYS A 109 -12.23 0.29 1.12
CA LYS A 109 -11.85 -0.62 2.20
C LYS A 109 -10.47 -1.20 1.93
N ASP A 110 -10.23 -1.64 0.70
CA ASP A 110 -9.00 -2.23 0.19
C ASP A 110 -8.79 -1.81 -1.28
N PRO A 111 -7.55 -1.62 -1.71
CA PRO A 111 -6.29 -1.65 -0.99
C PRO A 111 -5.99 -0.35 -0.20
N GLU A 112 -5.04 -0.41 0.75
CA GLU A 112 -4.38 0.80 1.23
C GLU A 112 -3.56 1.41 0.10
N ILE A 113 -3.84 2.66 -0.27
CA ILE A 113 -3.10 3.39 -1.32
C ILE A 113 -2.04 4.26 -0.65
N ILE A 114 -0.78 4.07 -1.05
CA ILE A 114 0.39 4.81 -0.58
C ILE A 114 1.12 5.38 -1.79
N THR A 115 1.45 6.66 -1.78
CA THR A 115 2.30 7.26 -2.83
C THR A 115 3.78 7.03 -2.55
N PHE A 116 4.63 7.17 -3.58
CA PHE A 116 6.08 6.94 -3.43
C PHE A 116 6.75 7.89 -2.44
N ASP A 117 6.32 9.13 -2.40
CA ASP A 117 6.81 10.12 -1.43
C ASP A 117 6.36 9.80 -0.01
N GLU A 118 5.10 9.40 0.20
CA GLU A 118 4.61 8.93 1.51
C GLU A 118 5.35 7.67 1.98
N LEU A 119 5.62 6.72 1.08
CA LEU A 119 6.40 5.53 1.41
C LEU A 119 7.82 5.90 1.85
N ARG A 120 8.47 6.83 1.13
CA ARG A 120 9.80 7.33 1.47
C ARG A 120 9.80 8.01 2.86
N GLU A 121 8.81 8.84 3.15
CA GLU A 121 8.68 9.52 4.44
C GLU A 121 8.50 8.51 5.59
N ARG A 122 7.63 7.52 5.42
CA ARG A 122 7.45 6.44 6.40
C ARG A 122 8.75 5.68 6.65
N ALA A 123 9.49 5.33 5.59
CA ALA A 123 10.77 4.64 5.70
C ALA A 123 11.83 5.50 6.42
N ALA A 124 11.93 6.78 6.08
CA ALA A 124 12.85 7.71 6.74
C ALA A 124 12.53 7.88 8.23
N TYR A 125 11.25 7.96 8.60
CA TYR A 125 10.82 8.02 9.98
C TYR A 125 11.24 6.78 10.79
N ILE A 126 11.06 5.58 10.22
CA ILE A 126 11.44 4.32 10.88
C ILE A 126 12.96 4.27 11.09
N LEU A 127 13.75 4.58 10.05
CA LEU A 127 15.22 4.55 10.12
C LEU A 127 15.79 5.55 11.14
N ASN A 128 15.21 6.75 11.22
CA ASN A 128 15.64 7.76 12.19
C ASN A 128 15.32 7.31 13.62
N ASN A 129 14.16 6.71 13.86
CA ASN A 129 13.79 6.22 15.18
C ASN A 129 14.62 5.01 15.62
N GLU A 130 14.97 4.09 14.71
CA GLU A 130 15.87 2.97 15.02
C GLU A 130 17.26 3.47 15.43
N THR A 131 17.77 4.51 14.78
CA THR A 131 19.05 5.13 15.11
C THR A 131 19.04 5.76 16.51
N GLU A 132 17.94 6.40 16.90
CA GLU A 132 17.78 6.96 18.25
C GLU A 132 17.67 5.88 19.32
N VAL A 133 16.89 4.82 19.08
CA VAL A 133 16.76 3.67 20.00
C VAL A 133 18.11 2.98 20.22
N GLN A 134 18.93 2.82 19.19
CA GLN A 134 20.27 2.26 19.32
C GLN A 134 21.20 3.17 20.12
N LYS A 135 21.13 4.49 19.95
CA LYS A 135 21.88 5.45 20.78
C LYS A 135 21.50 5.34 22.26
N VAL A 136 20.20 5.29 22.57
CA VAL A 136 19.70 5.17 23.96
C VAL A 136 20.19 3.87 24.60
N LYS A 137 20.17 2.73 23.90
CA LYS A 137 20.70 1.43 24.38
C LYS A 137 22.19 1.48 24.66
N GLN A 138 22.96 2.24 23.89
CA GLN A 138 24.40 2.43 24.10
C GLN A 138 24.70 3.20 25.40
N TRP A 139 23.84 4.14 25.80
CA TRP A 139 23.97 4.92 27.06
C TRP A 139 23.50 4.15 28.29
N SER A 140 22.62 3.18 28.14
CA SER A 140 22.12 2.37 29.27
C SER A 140 23.04 1.21 29.67
N ASN A 141 24.11 0.96 28.90
CA ASN A 141 25.12 -0.09 29.19
C ASN A 141 26.46 0.48 29.72
N VAL A 142 26.47 1.75 30.15
CA VAL A 142 27.57 2.41 30.86
C VAL A 142 27.12 2.67 32.30
#